data_28f335dde9821eb9219cec5f909b19c8
#
_entry.id   28f335dde9821eb9219cec5f909b19c8
#
_cell.length_a   1.000
_cell.length_b   1.000
_cell.length_c   1.000
_cell.angle_alpha   90.00
_cell.angle_beta   90.00
_cell.angle_gamma   90.00
#
_symmetry.space_group_name_H-M   'P 1'
#
loop_
_entity.id
_entity.type
_entity.pdbx_description
1 polymer ?
#
loop_
_entity_poly.entity_id
_entity_poly.type
_entity_poly.pdbx_seq_one_letter_code
_entity_poly.pdbx_strand_id
1 'polypeptide(L)'
;MRLRIIHSLSFVLIGTVLLSVVVMGGLSAWQLSNGFQRYLQQQDVRRLDEFAQFVSQQADATGGLDAVAGNQQAVHQLMDQFAEHLGIRPRQGAPDDARVPRPPGVTATPNQRLALPDGFAERISVVRADDSYLFGLDLLAGQQAMAARPIRFQGQVVAFARIYTYHNPTPEDLDAAFLNTQYASIALAALLLTLLATAIAWVLAQRDVRALKQAQSAAQQIGSGKFAGQLESSRGDEIGDLLRMINGMASNLSADDSRRKRWIADISHELRTPSTVLRGEIDALIDHVRPLDPNAMLSLREEVVRLTHLIDDLHLVALSELSTFPCALADADAVALVRNMANGYTRRAQSAGIVLELKLPQEASMPVRWDARRIEQLLRNLLENSLRYTDAPGRIVIALEADDRQIVLTVDDSAPGVTEAEAEHIFLPLHRTESARARNAEGSGLGLAICQIIAQSHGGSIRASPSELGGIRMQTHLPAHGKESS
;
A
#
# COMPACT_ATOMS: atom_id res chain seq x y z
N MET A 1 19.71 7.59 -6.94
CA MET A 1 18.43 8.02 -7.55
C MET A 1 17.23 7.89 -6.60
N ARG A 2 17.30 7.11 -5.52
CA ARG A 2 16.17 6.74 -4.61
C ARG A 2 15.85 7.73 -3.49
N LEU A 3 16.74 8.65 -3.16
CA LEU A 3 16.46 9.74 -2.20
C LEU A 3 15.56 10.85 -2.79
N ARG A 4 15.45 10.94 -4.11
CA ARG A 4 14.69 12.00 -4.80
C ARG A 4 13.18 11.92 -4.62
N ILE A 5 12.56 10.74 -4.56
CA ILE A 5 11.10 10.62 -4.49
C ILE A 5 10.59 11.07 -3.10
N ILE A 6 11.28 10.66 -2.04
CA ILE A 6 10.90 11.00 -0.66
C ILE A 6 11.11 12.48 -0.39
N HIS A 7 12.24 13.05 -0.82
CA HIS A 7 12.45 14.49 -0.74
C HIS A 7 11.44 15.26 -1.60
N SER A 8 11.10 14.74 -2.79
CA SER A 8 10.07 15.34 -3.65
C SER A 8 8.70 15.37 -2.96
N LEU A 9 8.27 14.28 -2.33
CA LEU A 9 6.99 14.22 -1.62
C LEU A 9 6.97 15.15 -0.41
N SER A 10 8.06 15.18 0.38
CA SER A 10 8.21 16.10 1.51
C SER A 10 8.24 17.56 1.05
N PHE A 11 8.92 17.87 -0.05
CA PHE A 11 8.94 19.21 -0.63
C PHE A 11 7.56 19.65 -1.12
N VAL A 12 6.81 18.78 -1.78
CA VAL A 12 5.44 19.06 -2.22
C VAL A 12 4.53 19.32 -1.01
N LEU A 13 4.62 18.48 0.04
CA LEU A 13 3.81 18.66 1.24
C LEU A 13 4.14 19.96 1.96
N ILE A 14 5.44 20.24 2.18
CA ILE A 14 5.90 21.49 2.79
C ILE A 14 5.50 22.70 1.92
N GLY A 15 5.66 22.61 0.60
CA GLY A 15 5.26 23.64 -0.35
C GLY A 15 3.77 23.93 -0.32
N THR A 16 2.93 22.89 -0.23
CA THR A 16 1.47 23.03 -0.13
C THR A 16 1.04 23.69 1.18
N VAL A 17 1.66 23.30 2.30
CA VAL A 17 1.39 23.90 3.61
C VAL A 17 1.83 25.37 3.62
N LEU A 18 3.02 25.67 3.10
CA LEU A 18 3.55 27.03 3.04
C LEU A 18 2.67 27.93 2.15
N LEU A 19 2.25 27.42 0.99
CA LEU A 19 1.32 28.11 0.10
C LEU A 19 -0.02 28.38 0.79
N SER A 20 -0.59 27.41 1.49
CA SER A 20 -1.84 27.55 2.23
C SER A 20 -1.75 28.61 3.32
N VAL A 21 -0.63 28.63 4.05
CA VAL A 21 -0.38 29.64 5.10
C VAL A 21 -0.24 31.05 4.51
N VAL A 22 0.48 31.20 3.40
CA VAL A 22 0.64 32.47 2.70
C VAL A 22 -0.70 32.97 2.15
N VAL A 23 -1.47 32.09 1.51
CA VAL A 23 -2.80 32.44 0.97
C VAL A 23 -3.75 32.84 2.09
N MET A 24 -3.80 32.06 3.18
CA MET A 24 -4.67 32.33 4.32
C MET A 24 -4.27 33.60 5.06
N GLY A 25 -2.97 33.82 5.26
CA GLY A 25 -2.43 35.07 5.85
C GLY A 25 -2.73 36.29 4.99
N GLY A 26 -2.53 36.19 3.68
CA GLY A 26 -2.85 37.26 2.74
C GLY A 26 -4.34 37.58 2.69
N LEU A 27 -5.20 36.56 2.68
CA LEU A 27 -6.65 36.70 2.70
C LEU A 27 -7.12 37.37 4.01
N SER A 28 -6.58 36.96 5.16
CA SER A 28 -6.90 37.55 6.47
C SER A 28 -6.47 39.00 6.55
N ALA A 29 -5.27 39.32 6.05
CA ALA A 29 -4.77 40.70 6.00
C ALA A 29 -5.64 41.60 5.09
N TRP A 30 -6.04 41.08 3.92
CA TRP A 30 -6.92 41.78 2.98
C TRP A 30 -8.33 41.99 3.58
N GLN A 31 -8.88 40.99 4.24
CA GLN A 31 -10.19 41.05 4.89
C GLN A 31 -10.20 42.04 6.06
N LEU A 32 -9.11 42.04 6.85
CA LEU A 32 -8.93 43.01 7.95
C LEU A 32 -8.86 44.45 7.43
N SER A 33 -8.03 44.69 6.41
CA SER A 33 -7.89 46.03 5.79
C SER A 33 -9.22 46.53 5.23
N ASN A 34 -9.93 45.71 4.46
CA ASN A 34 -11.23 46.09 3.87
C ASN A 34 -12.35 46.23 4.91
N GLY A 35 -12.32 45.38 5.94
CA GLY A 35 -13.27 45.44 7.04
C GLY A 35 -13.12 46.71 7.86
N PHE A 36 -11.88 47.09 8.12
CA PHE A 36 -11.55 48.30 8.86
C PHE A 36 -11.95 49.60 8.09
N GLN A 37 -11.69 49.65 6.78
CA GLN A 37 -12.14 50.76 5.95
C GLN A 37 -13.66 50.92 5.95
N ARG A 38 -14.42 49.83 5.85
CA ARG A 38 -15.89 49.87 5.93
C ARG A 38 -16.38 50.33 7.31
N TYR A 39 -15.73 49.90 8.37
CA TYR A 39 -16.03 50.29 9.73
C TYR A 39 -15.88 51.82 9.90
N LEU A 40 -14.76 52.41 9.45
CA LEU A 40 -14.53 53.85 9.49
C LEU A 40 -15.58 54.61 8.67
N GLN A 41 -15.91 54.13 7.46
CA GLN A 41 -16.95 54.76 6.65
C GLN A 41 -18.32 54.74 7.34
N GLN A 42 -18.70 53.66 8.01
CA GLN A 42 -19.95 53.58 8.74
C GLN A 42 -19.98 54.51 9.95
N GLN A 43 -18.83 54.66 10.63
CA GLN A 43 -18.68 55.57 11.73
C GLN A 43 -18.84 57.04 11.26
N ASP A 44 -18.20 57.41 10.15
CA ASP A 44 -18.33 58.71 9.53
C ASP A 44 -19.77 59.07 9.16
N VAL A 45 -20.49 58.09 8.57
CA VAL A 45 -21.91 58.31 8.22
C VAL A 45 -22.77 58.47 9.46
N ARG A 46 -22.54 57.72 10.52
CA ARG A 46 -23.27 57.84 11.79
C ARG A 46 -23.03 59.19 12.45
N ARG A 47 -21.79 59.65 12.48
CA ARG A 47 -21.44 60.99 13.01
C ARG A 47 -22.04 62.10 12.17
N LEU A 48 -22.12 61.94 10.86
CA LEU A 48 -22.79 62.91 9.99
C LEU A 48 -24.29 63.01 10.29
N ASP A 49 -24.95 61.89 10.61
CA ASP A 49 -26.34 61.85 11.06
C ASP A 49 -26.51 62.63 12.37
N GLU A 50 -25.66 62.38 13.37
CA GLU A 50 -25.65 63.07 14.67
C GLU A 50 -25.39 64.55 14.51
N PHE A 51 -24.42 64.90 13.65
CA PHE A 51 -24.10 66.29 13.34
C PHE A 51 -25.27 67.02 12.67
N ALA A 52 -25.89 66.43 11.67
CA ALA A 52 -27.02 67.01 10.96
C ALA A 52 -28.24 67.23 11.90
N GLN A 53 -28.49 66.27 12.83
CA GLN A 53 -29.52 66.40 13.85
C GLN A 53 -29.20 67.55 14.85
N PHE A 54 -27.94 67.57 15.34
CA PHE A 54 -27.48 68.63 16.26
C PHE A 54 -27.62 70.00 15.66
N VAL A 55 -27.15 70.18 14.42
CA VAL A 55 -27.21 71.49 13.70
C VAL A 55 -28.70 71.84 13.44
N SER A 56 -29.59 70.90 13.16
CA SER A 56 -31.02 71.17 12.99
C SER A 56 -31.65 71.65 14.28
N GLN A 57 -31.36 71.05 15.43
CA GLN A 57 -31.85 71.51 16.76
C GLN A 57 -31.33 72.86 17.11
N GLN A 58 -30.05 73.14 16.81
CA GLN A 58 -29.48 74.44 17.07
C GLN A 58 -30.05 75.58 16.16
N ALA A 59 -30.34 75.23 14.89
CA ALA A 59 -31.02 76.12 13.98
C ALA A 59 -32.44 76.50 14.47
N ASP A 60 -33.19 75.51 15.00
CA ASP A 60 -34.52 75.73 15.59
C ASP A 60 -34.43 76.67 16.84
N ALA A 61 -33.37 76.55 17.65
CA ALA A 61 -33.15 77.35 18.84
C ALA A 61 -32.69 78.82 18.53
N THR A 62 -31.93 79.00 17.45
CA THR A 62 -31.31 80.32 17.12
C THR A 62 -32.06 81.10 16.05
N GLY A 63 -33.14 80.59 15.50
CA GLY A 63 -33.92 81.26 14.46
C GLY A 63 -33.40 81.12 13.04
N GLY A 64 -32.55 80.07 12.77
CA GLY A 64 -32.02 79.73 11.44
C GLY A 64 -30.49 79.64 11.37
N LEU A 65 -29.97 79.24 10.20
CA LEU A 65 -28.53 79.04 9.96
C LEU A 65 -27.80 80.35 9.52
N ASP A 66 -28.51 81.41 9.29
CA ASP A 66 -27.88 82.68 8.77
C ASP A 66 -26.95 83.38 9.78
N ALA A 67 -27.10 83.09 11.06
CA ALA A 67 -26.19 83.61 12.10
C ALA A 67 -24.83 82.91 12.09
N VAL A 68 -24.74 81.72 11.51
CA VAL A 68 -23.50 80.92 11.37
C VAL A 68 -22.85 81.14 10.00
N ALA A 69 -23.65 81.56 9.00
CA ALA A 69 -23.17 81.73 7.63
C ALA A 69 -22.15 82.92 7.56
N GLY A 70 -20.92 82.58 7.12
CA GLY A 70 -19.85 83.57 6.99
C GLY A 70 -19.19 84.05 8.31
N ASN A 71 -19.62 83.55 9.47
CA ASN A 71 -19.04 83.92 10.77
C ASN A 71 -18.19 82.76 11.33
N GLN A 72 -16.87 82.83 11.16
CA GLN A 72 -15.90 81.85 11.59
C GLN A 72 -15.98 81.47 13.10
N GLN A 73 -16.19 82.55 13.94
CA GLN A 73 -16.32 82.25 15.38
C GLN A 73 -17.58 81.46 15.74
N ALA A 74 -18.69 81.77 15.08
CA ALA A 74 -19.92 81.00 15.28
C ALA A 74 -19.78 79.54 14.80
N VAL A 75 -19.05 79.30 13.71
CA VAL A 75 -18.74 77.95 13.23
C VAL A 75 -17.86 77.14 14.25
N HIS A 76 -16.84 77.86 14.81
CA HIS A 76 -16.00 77.19 15.83
C HIS A 76 -16.81 76.86 17.09
N GLN A 77 -17.65 77.79 17.56
CA GLN A 77 -18.53 77.54 18.72
C GLN A 77 -19.49 76.36 18.46
N LEU A 78 -20.05 76.31 17.27
CA LEU A 78 -20.97 75.20 16.88
C LEU A 78 -20.24 73.82 16.90
N MET A 79 -19.02 73.74 16.40
CA MET A 79 -18.18 72.54 16.38
C MET A 79 -17.69 72.17 17.78
N ASP A 80 -17.36 73.15 18.63
CA ASP A 80 -16.98 72.84 20.02
C ASP A 80 -18.19 72.34 20.83
N GLN A 81 -19.37 72.90 20.62
CA GLN A 81 -20.63 72.36 21.22
C GLN A 81 -20.96 70.98 20.72
N PHE A 82 -20.75 70.69 19.45
CA PHE A 82 -20.90 69.35 18.90
C PHE A 82 -19.90 68.36 19.49
N ALA A 83 -18.63 68.74 19.67
CA ALA A 83 -17.62 67.93 20.34
C ALA A 83 -18.03 67.60 21.80
N GLU A 84 -18.54 68.59 22.54
CA GLU A 84 -19.06 68.42 23.89
C GLU A 84 -20.27 67.45 23.88
N HIS A 85 -21.19 67.62 22.91
CA HIS A 85 -22.34 66.72 22.73
C HIS A 85 -21.92 65.28 22.52
N LEU A 86 -20.81 65.03 21.82
CA LEU A 86 -20.23 63.72 21.64
C LEU A 86 -19.39 63.23 22.84
N GLY A 87 -19.26 64.03 23.91
CA GLY A 87 -18.44 63.72 25.08
C GLY A 87 -16.92 63.80 24.78
N ILE A 88 -16.53 64.43 23.68
CA ILE A 88 -15.14 64.57 23.26
C ILE A 88 -14.60 65.89 23.89
N ARG A 89 -13.60 65.80 24.78
CA ARG A 89 -12.97 66.98 25.31
C ARG A 89 -12.15 67.67 24.23
N PRO A 90 -12.38 68.98 23.96
CA PRO A 90 -11.57 69.72 22.99
C PRO A 90 -10.10 69.69 23.40
N ARG A 91 -9.22 69.35 22.48
CA ARG A 91 -7.77 69.33 22.69
C ARG A 91 -7.26 70.77 22.82
N GLN A 92 -7.09 71.26 24.04
CA GLN A 92 -6.37 72.47 24.29
C GLN A 92 -4.87 72.26 24.03
N GLY A 93 -4.34 72.93 22.98
CA GLY A 93 -2.90 73.05 22.78
C GLY A 93 -2.21 71.85 22.14
N ALA A 94 -2.55 71.51 20.91
CA ALA A 94 -1.67 70.66 20.09
C ALA A 94 -0.48 71.46 19.56
N PRO A 95 0.77 70.90 19.62
CA PRO A 95 1.94 71.58 19.06
C PRO A 95 1.81 71.73 17.54
N ASP A 96 2.47 72.74 17.00
CA ASP A 96 2.38 73.26 15.62
C ASP A 96 2.84 72.23 14.51
N ASP A 97 3.36 71.06 14.90
CA ASP A 97 4.03 70.12 14.01
C ASP A 97 3.15 69.01 13.42
N ALA A 98 1.91 68.91 13.86
CA ALA A 98 0.99 67.87 13.25
C ALA A 98 0.38 68.46 11.95
N ARG A 99 1.15 68.46 10.86
CA ARG A 99 0.67 68.78 9.52
C ARG A 99 -0.16 67.60 9.01
N VAL A 100 -1.47 67.65 9.08
CA VAL A 100 -2.34 66.79 8.31
C VAL A 100 -2.11 67.02 6.82
N PRO A 101 -1.79 66.06 5.99
CA PRO A 101 -1.60 66.23 4.54
C PRO A 101 -2.89 66.76 3.91
N ARG A 102 -2.82 67.85 3.23
CA ARG A 102 -3.96 68.49 2.55
C ARG A 102 -4.12 67.95 1.14
N PRO A 103 -5.35 67.76 0.65
CA PRO A 103 -5.58 67.41 -0.75
C PRO A 103 -5.12 68.53 -1.68
N PRO A 104 -4.57 68.19 -2.86
CA PRO A 104 -4.15 69.19 -3.85
C PRO A 104 -5.37 70.01 -4.35
N GLY A 105 -5.34 71.32 -4.26
CA GLY A 105 -6.38 72.25 -4.74
C GLY A 105 -7.23 72.89 -3.66
N VAL A 106 -6.96 72.67 -2.39
CA VAL A 106 -7.68 73.35 -1.27
C VAL A 106 -6.93 74.62 -0.81
N THR A 107 -7.50 75.79 -1.07
CA THR A 107 -7.02 77.09 -0.50
C THR A 107 -7.63 77.23 0.89
N ALA A 108 -6.89 76.83 1.93
CA ALA A 108 -7.32 77.08 3.31
C ALA A 108 -6.77 78.44 3.80
N THR A 109 -7.61 79.23 4.41
CA THR A 109 -7.24 80.40 5.21
C THR A 109 -6.47 79.91 6.47
N PRO A 110 -5.44 80.63 6.94
CA PRO A 110 -4.41 80.13 7.85
C PRO A 110 -4.82 79.81 9.29
N ASN A 111 -6.09 79.85 9.68
CA ASN A 111 -6.52 79.78 11.09
C ASN A 111 -7.70 78.79 11.38
N GLN A 112 -7.89 77.72 10.60
CA GLN A 112 -8.97 76.79 10.91
C GLN A 112 -8.42 75.54 11.56
N ARG A 113 -8.28 75.52 12.88
CA ARG A 113 -8.20 74.27 13.70
C ARG A 113 -9.57 74.01 14.27
N LEU A 114 -10.31 73.13 13.66
CA LEU A 114 -11.56 72.59 14.17
C LEU A 114 -11.25 71.43 15.13
N ALA A 115 -11.92 71.41 16.30
CA ALA A 115 -11.50 70.72 17.52
C ALA A 115 -11.75 69.17 17.60
N LEU A 116 -12.06 68.51 16.53
CA LEU A 116 -12.31 67.09 16.56
C LEU A 116 -11.04 66.29 16.21
N PRO A 117 -10.61 65.33 17.09
CA PRO A 117 -9.30 64.68 16.96
C PRO A 117 -9.16 63.70 15.81
N ASP A 118 -10.24 63.38 15.11
CA ASP A 118 -10.31 62.40 14.02
C ASP A 118 -10.43 63.01 12.62
N GLY A 119 -10.23 64.35 12.52
CA GLY A 119 -10.33 65.05 11.26
C GLY A 119 -11.75 65.10 10.66
N PHE A 120 -12.78 64.71 11.41
CA PHE A 120 -14.16 64.73 10.94
C PHE A 120 -14.61 66.14 10.58
N ALA A 121 -14.28 67.15 11.41
CA ALA A 121 -14.61 68.54 11.19
C ALA A 121 -13.94 69.13 9.92
N GLU A 122 -12.78 68.61 9.54
CA GLU A 122 -12.06 69.07 8.33
C GLU A 122 -12.63 68.45 7.04
N ARG A 123 -13.50 67.42 7.16
CA ARG A 123 -14.10 66.71 6.05
C ARG A 123 -15.58 67.02 5.83
N ILE A 124 -16.16 67.83 6.69
CA ILE A 124 -17.55 68.28 6.56
C ILE A 124 -17.68 69.54 5.77
N SER A 125 -18.65 69.59 4.87
CA SER A 125 -19.13 70.83 4.21
C SER A 125 -20.63 70.90 4.45
N VAL A 126 -21.10 72.09 4.82
CA VAL A 126 -22.51 72.42 4.92
C VAL A 126 -22.85 73.40 3.79
N VAL A 127 -23.85 72.94 2.96
CA VAL A 127 -24.34 73.70 1.82
C VAL A 127 -25.83 73.96 1.95
N ARG A 128 -26.35 75.07 1.46
CA ARG A 128 -27.80 75.35 1.41
C ARG A 128 -28.49 74.41 0.42
N ALA A 129 -29.82 74.41 0.42
CA ALA A 129 -30.63 73.62 -0.49
C ALA A 129 -30.44 74.04 -1.99
N ASP A 130 -29.90 75.24 -2.24
CA ASP A 130 -29.49 75.74 -3.58
C ASP A 130 -28.04 75.43 -3.95
N ASP A 131 -27.35 74.54 -3.18
CA ASP A 131 -25.93 74.21 -3.29
C ASP A 131 -24.94 75.38 -2.99
N SER A 132 -25.41 76.51 -2.48
CA SER A 132 -24.52 77.57 -2.03
C SER A 132 -23.79 77.21 -0.73
N TYR A 133 -22.48 77.46 -0.64
CA TYR A 133 -21.62 77.16 0.51
C TYR A 133 -22.04 77.92 1.75
N LEU A 134 -22.13 77.32 2.89
CA LEU A 134 -22.37 77.92 4.17
C LEU A 134 -21.14 77.96 5.05
N PHE A 135 -20.56 76.79 5.36
CA PHE A 135 -19.35 76.64 6.17
C PHE A 135 -18.76 75.24 6.04
N GLY A 136 -17.53 75.04 6.56
CA GLY A 136 -16.81 73.80 6.54
C GLY A 136 -15.76 73.77 5.42
N LEU A 137 -15.63 72.58 4.78
CA LEU A 137 -14.69 72.43 3.66
C LEU A 137 -15.29 73.02 2.39
N ASP A 138 -14.61 74.08 1.86
CA ASP A 138 -14.97 74.69 0.58
C ASP A 138 -14.27 73.89 -0.56
N LEU A 139 -15.01 73.15 -1.32
CA LEU A 139 -14.53 72.30 -2.41
C LEU A 139 -14.83 72.97 -3.77
N LEU A 140 -13.82 73.05 -4.59
CA LEU A 140 -13.99 73.39 -5.99
C LEU A 140 -14.89 72.36 -6.69
N ALA A 141 -15.82 72.77 -7.52
CA ALA A 141 -16.83 72.01 -8.21
C ALA A 141 -16.25 70.69 -8.85
N GLY A 142 -16.74 69.54 -8.41
CA GLY A 142 -16.43 68.26 -9.05
C GLY A 142 -16.15 67.07 -8.11
N GLN A 143 -16.02 67.28 -6.80
CA GLN A 143 -15.86 66.17 -5.85
C GLN A 143 -17.21 65.64 -5.37
N GLN A 144 -17.40 64.31 -5.44
CA GLN A 144 -18.61 63.67 -4.94
C GLN A 144 -18.52 63.47 -3.42
N ALA A 145 -19.54 63.89 -2.71
CA ALA A 145 -19.68 63.63 -1.27
C ALA A 145 -19.90 62.10 -1.05
N MET A 146 -19.22 61.55 -0.03
CA MET A 146 -19.44 60.17 0.41
C MET A 146 -20.85 59.93 0.96
N ALA A 147 -21.36 60.95 1.71
CA ALA A 147 -22.70 60.97 2.23
C ALA A 147 -23.20 62.39 2.38
N ALA A 148 -24.51 62.61 2.29
CA ALA A 148 -25.17 63.86 2.55
C ALA A 148 -26.39 63.64 3.48
N ARG A 149 -26.61 64.58 4.43
CA ARG A 149 -27.72 64.54 5.37
C ARG A 149 -28.42 65.87 5.42
N PRO A 150 -29.77 65.88 5.36
CA PRO A 150 -30.52 67.15 5.40
C PRO A 150 -30.48 67.78 6.78
N ILE A 151 -30.23 69.06 6.84
CA ILE A 151 -30.40 69.92 8.01
C ILE A 151 -31.77 70.57 7.87
N ARG A 152 -32.60 70.45 8.92
CA ARG A 152 -33.97 70.96 8.90
C ARG A 152 -34.10 72.14 9.83
N PHE A 153 -34.93 73.09 9.42
CA PHE A 153 -35.38 74.19 10.23
C PHE A 153 -36.91 74.30 10.11
N GLN A 154 -37.61 74.21 11.25
CA GLN A 154 -39.08 74.17 11.30
C GLN A 154 -39.68 73.10 10.35
N GLY A 155 -39.02 71.93 10.26
CA GLY A 155 -39.45 70.83 9.43
C GLY A 155 -39.10 70.91 7.96
N GLN A 156 -38.62 72.07 7.43
CA GLN A 156 -38.19 72.19 6.05
C GLN A 156 -36.69 71.99 5.93
N VAL A 157 -36.21 71.40 4.82
CA VAL A 157 -34.79 71.15 4.53
C VAL A 157 -34.20 72.53 4.07
N VAL A 158 -33.30 73.07 4.87
CA VAL A 158 -32.64 74.38 4.59
C VAL A 158 -31.22 74.20 4.13
N ALA A 159 -30.55 73.14 4.49
CA ALA A 159 -29.17 72.83 4.13
C ALA A 159 -28.89 71.34 4.13
N PHE A 160 -27.76 70.94 3.61
CA PHE A 160 -27.20 69.60 3.63
C PHE A 160 -25.82 69.56 4.27
N ALA A 161 -25.61 68.73 5.26
CA ALA A 161 -24.28 68.40 5.74
C ALA A 161 -23.73 67.28 4.84
N ARG A 162 -22.58 67.49 4.25
CA ARG A 162 -21.88 66.57 3.34
C ARG A 162 -20.55 66.18 3.93
N ILE A 163 -20.19 64.89 3.87
CA ILE A 163 -18.86 64.41 4.25
C ILE A 163 -18.14 63.88 3.04
N TYR A 164 -16.86 64.18 2.96
CA TYR A 164 -16.01 63.75 1.82
C TYR A 164 -14.95 62.77 2.26
N THR A 165 -14.63 61.85 1.39
CA THR A 165 -13.59 60.86 1.66
C THR A 165 -12.23 61.47 1.31
N TYR A 166 -11.24 61.36 2.20
CA TYR A 166 -9.87 61.59 1.83
C TYR A 166 -9.38 60.52 0.88
N HIS A 167 -8.72 60.89 -0.20
CA HIS A 167 -8.13 59.96 -1.17
C HIS A 167 -6.93 59.16 -0.59
N ASN A 168 -6.46 59.52 0.58
CA ASN A 168 -5.43 58.83 1.33
C ASN A 168 -5.62 59.14 2.82
N PRO A 169 -6.39 58.36 3.58
CA PRO A 169 -6.35 58.51 5.02
C PRO A 169 -4.93 58.13 5.46
N THR A 170 -4.15 59.10 5.92
CA THR A 170 -3.01 58.78 6.77
C THR A 170 -3.62 58.24 8.05
N PRO A 171 -3.44 56.97 8.38
CA PRO A 171 -3.94 56.45 9.64
C PRO A 171 -3.30 57.29 10.73
N GLU A 172 -4.10 57.83 11.64
CA GLU A 172 -3.55 58.39 12.88
C GLU A 172 -2.69 57.29 13.52
N ASP A 173 -1.62 57.64 14.21
CA ASP A 173 -0.59 56.72 14.75
C ASP A 173 -1.18 55.57 15.54
N LEU A 174 -2.35 55.71 16.17
CA LEU A 174 -3.07 54.66 16.92
C LEU A 174 -3.68 53.60 16.00
N ASP A 175 -4.20 53.98 14.83
CA ASP A 175 -4.78 53.05 13.87
C ASP A 175 -3.69 52.27 13.16
N ALA A 176 -2.57 52.91 12.85
CA ALA A 176 -1.38 52.26 12.31
C ALA A 176 -0.76 51.28 13.30
N ALA A 177 -0.68 51.62 14.59
CA ALA A 177 -0.17 50.74 15.64
C ALA A 177 -1.06 49.50 15.83
N PHE A 178 -2.41 49.67 15.77
CA PHE A 178 -3.35 48.56 15.84
C PHE A 178 -3.19 47.58 14.66
N LEU A 179 -3.15 48.11 13.43
CA LEU A 179 -2.97 47.28 12.23
C LEU A 179 -1.64 46.55 12.25
N ASN A 180 -0.55 47.21 12.64
CA ASN A 180 0.77 46.60 12.76
C ASN A 180 0.78 45.45 13.79
N THR A 181 0.09 45.62 14.94
CA THR A 181 -0.03 44.58 15.96
C THR A 181 -0.81 43.39 15.43
N GLN A 182 -1.89 43.61 14.67
CA GLN A 182 -2.67 42.54 14.05
C GLN A 182 -1.87 41.78 12.97
N TYR A 183 -1.14 42.50 12.10
CA TYR A 183 -0.27 41.86 11.10
C TYR A 183 0.86 41.07 11.75
N ALA A 184 1.46 41.59 12.81
CA ALA A 184 2.48 40.85 13.58
C ALA A 184 1.92 39.58 14.19
N SER A 185 0.70 39.59 14.74
CA SER A 185 0.02 38.44 15.31
C SER A 185 -0.30 37.39 14.24
N ILE A 186 -0.80 37.80 13.07
CA ILE A 186 -1.06 36.94 11.92
C ILE A 186 0.25 36.31 11.43
N ALA A 187 1.31 37.07 11.29
CA ALA A 187 2.62 36.59 10.85
C ALA A 187 3.22 35.61 11.85
N LEU A 188 3.10 35.85 13.16
CA LEU A 188 3.56 34.92 14.20
C LEU A 188 2.77 33.61 14.17
N ALA A 189 1.44 33.67 14.07
CA ALA A 189 0.59 32.47 13.98
C ALA A 189 0.93 31.66 12.72
N ALA A 190 1.13 32.31 11.57
CA ALA A 190 1.53 31.68 10.33
C ALA A 190 2.89 30.98 10.47
N LEU A 191 3.86 31.63 11.11
CA LEU A 191 5.18 31.04 11.38
C LEU A 191 5.08 29.80 12.25
N LEU A 192 4.34 29.87 13.37
CA LEU A 192 4.18 28.74 14.29
C LEU A 192 3.48 27.55 13.61
N LEU A 193 2.43 27.80 12.84
CA LEU A 193 1.73 26.76 12.08
C LEU A 193 2.65 26.11 11.04
N THR A 194 3.46 26.89 10.34
CA THR A 194 4.43 26.37 9.37
C THR A 194 5.49 25.49 10.03
N LEU A 195 6.03 25.92 11.17
CA LEU A 195 7.00 25.14 11.92
C LEU A 195 6.39 23.82 12.43
N LEU A 196 5.18 23.86 12.97
CA LEU A 196 4.47 22.67 13.45
C LEU A 196 4.19 21.69 12.30
N ALA A 197 3.67 22.18 11.19
CA ALA A 197 3.38 21.34 10.02
C ALA A 197 4.65 20.69 9.45
N THR A 198 5.75 21.46 9.39
CA THR A 198 7.05 20.94 8.94
C THR A 198 7.59 19.88 9.88
N ALA A 199 7.46 20.05 11.19
CA ALA A 199 7.88 19.07 12.19
C ALA A 199 7.08 17.76 12.05
N ILE A 200 5.76 17.85 11.92
CA ILE A 200 4.88 16.68 11.70
C ILE A 200 5.26 15.95 10.40
N ALA A 201 5.39 16.69 9.30
CA ALA A 201 5.76 16.13 8.00
C ALA A 201 7.13 15.41 8.07
N TRP A 202 8.10 15.97 8.77
CA TRP A 202 9.41 15.38 8.95
C TRP A 202 9.37 14.07 9.75
N VAL A 203 8.59 14.01 10.83
CA VAL A 203 8.41 12.79 11.64
C VAL A 203 7.77 11.69 10.83
N LEU A 204 6.69 11.99 10.09
CA LEU A 204 6.00 11.03 9.22
C LEU A 204 6.92 10.51 8.12
N ALA A 205 7.63 11.40 7.43
CA ALA A 205 8.57 11.03 6.38
C ALA A 205 9.69 10.12 6.90
N GLN A 206 10.25 10.40 8.09
CA GLN A 206 11.27 9.54 8.69
C GLN A 206 10.74 8.13 8.99
N ARG A 207 9.50 8.02 9.47
CA ARG A 207 8.87 6.73 9.76
C ARG A 207 8.76 5.87 8.49
N ASP A 208 8.33 6.45 7.38
CA ASP A 208 8.16 5.74 6.11
C ASP A 208 9.51 5.38 5.47
N VAL A 209 10.49 6.29 5.54
CA VAL A 209 11.87 6.01 5.09
C VAL A 209 12.50 4.84 5.83
N ARG A 210 12.30 4.74 7.14
CA ARG A 210 12.85 3.63 7.93
C ARG A 210 12.21 2.31 7.49
N ALA A 211 10.89 2.27 7.33
CA ALA A 211 10.19 1.06 6.89
C ALA A 211 10.64 0.61 5.48
N LEU A 212 10.78 1.54 4.53
CA LEU A 212 11.30 1.22 3.19
C LEU A 212 12.76 0.74 3.20
N LYS A 213 13.61 1.31 4.05
CA LYS A 213 14.98 0.82 4.24
C LYS A 213 15.01 -0.58 4.83
N GLN A 214 14.14 -0.90 5.78
CA GLN A 214 13.98 -2.25 6.32
C GLN A 214 13.55 -3.23 5.23
N ALA A 215 12.54 -2.89 4.43
CA ALA A 215 12.10 -3.69 3.28
C ALA A 215 13.23 -3.94 2.28
N GLN A 216 14.01 -2.89 1.94
CA GLN A 216 15.14 -3.00 1.03
C GLN A 216 16.24 -3.92 1.59
N SER A 217 16.61 -3.75 2.86
CA SER A 217 17.62 -4.58 3.52
C SER A 217 17.20 -6.05 3.59
N ALA A 218 15.93 -6.30 3.93
CA ALA A 218 15.38 -7.66 3.94
C ALA A 218 15.39 -8.31 2.54
N ALA A 219 14.96 -7.58 1.51
CA ALA A 219 15.01 -8.07 0.14
C ALA A 219 16.43 -8.39 -0.32
N GLN A 220 17.44 -7.58 0.08
CA GLN A 220 18.85 -7.86 -0.19
C GLN A 220 19.36 -9.11 0.56
N GLN A 221 18.95 -9.30 1.82
CA GLN A 221 19.30 -10.50 2.60
C GLN A 221 18.70 -11.76 1.97
N ILE A 222 17.42 -11.71 1.57
CA ILE A 222 16.76 -12.80 0.85
C ILE A 222 17.52 -13.13 -0.44
N GLY A 223 17.88 -12.11 -1.23
CA GLY A 223 18.66 -12.30 -2.47
C GLY A 223 20.07 -12.88 -2.26
N SER A 224 20.61 -12.75 -1.04
CA SER A 224 21.90 -13.37 -0.66
C SER A 224 21.74 -14.74 0.02
N GLY A 225 20.52 -15.31 0.04
CA GLY A 225 20.25 -16.61 0.65
C GLY A 225 20.14 -16.57 2.18
N LYS A 226 19.98 -15.38 2.78
CA LYS A 226 19.79 -15.23 4.22
C LYS A 226 18.32 -14.93 4.49
N PHE A 227 17.60 -15.92 4.98
CA PHE A 227 16.14 -15.84 5.21
C PHE A 227 15.78 -15.49 6.67
N ALA A 228 16.76 -15.13 7.50
CA ALA A 228 16.56 -14.85 8.92
C ALA A 228 16.14 -13.40 9.14
N GLY A 229 14.93 -13.20 9.67
CA GLY A 229 14.43 -11.94 10.16
C GLY A 229 12.99 -11.69 9.71
N GLN A 230 12.03 -11.93 10.58
CA GLN A 230 10.66 -11.45 10.38
C GLN A 230 10.66 -9.93 10.54
N LEU A 231 10.25 -9.20 9.51
CA LEU A 231 9.98 -7.79 9.61
C LEU A 231 8.71 -7.59 10.43
N GLU A 232 8.80 -6.83 11.52
CA GLU A 232 7.62 -6.47 12.29
C GLU A 232 6.70 -5.60 11.42
N SER A 233 5.50 -6.09 11.15
CA SER A 233 4.49 -5.42 10.34
C SER A 233 3.22 -5.19 11.17
N SER A 234 3.28 -4.25 12.12
CA SER A 234 2.09 -3.76 12.83
C SER A 234 1.33 -2.68 12.04
N ARG A 235 1.78 -2.34 10.82
CA ARG A 235 1.18 -1.30 9.97
C ARG A 235 -0.01 -1.86 9.18
N GLY A 236 -1.09 -1.08 9.12
CA GLY A 236 -2.29 -1.38 8.31
C GLY A 236 -2.34 -0.63 6.98
N ASP A 237 -1.20 -0.15 6.46
CA ASP A 237 -1.08 0.58 5.20
C ASP A 237 -0.36 -0.26 4.11
N GLU A 238 -0.19 0.30 2.92
CA GLU A 238 0.44 -0.35 1.76
C GLU A 238 1.89 -0.77 2.04
N ILE A 239 2.59 -0.04 2.91
CA ILE A 239 3.95 -0.41 3.35
C ILE A 239 3.89 -1.65 4.25
N GLY A 240 2.88 -1.75 5.10
CA GLY A 240 2.62 -2.94 5.90
C GLY A 240 2.33 -4.16 5.04
N ASP A 241 1.54 -4.00 3.97
CA ASP A 241 1.27 -5.08 3.00
C ASP A 241 2.54 -5.53 2.29
N LEU A 242 3.39 -4.60 1.87
CA LEU A 242 4.69 -4.89 1.27
C LEU A 242 5.59 -5.70 2.21
N LEU A 243 5.66 -5.31 3.49
CA LEU A 243 6.46 -6.02 4.49
C LEU A 243 5.93 -7.45 4.72
N ARG A 244 4.61 -7.65 4.76
CA ARG A 244 3.98 -8.98 4.84
C ARG A 244 4.29 -9.85 3.64
N MET A 245 4.23 -9.28 2.42
CA MET A 245 4.62 -10.00 1.20
C MET A 245 6.09 -10.43 1.22
N ILE A 246 7.00 -9.57 1.66
CA ILE A 246 8.43 -9.89 1.78
C ILE A 246 8.64 -11.01 2.82
N ASN A 247 7.94 -10.97 3.95
CA ASN A 247 7.99 -12.05 4.95
C ASN A 247 7.48 -13.37 4.39
N GLY A 248 6.38 -13.35 3.63
CA GLY A 248 5.84 -14.54 2.95
C GLY A 248 6.85 -15.14 1.95
N MET A 249 7.47 -14.29 1.12
CA MET A 249 8.53 -14.73 0.20
C MET A 249 9.73 -15.33 0.95
N ALA A 250 10.19 -14.69 2.04
CA ALA A 250 11.30 -15.18 2.86
C ALA A 250 10.98 -16.57 3.45
N SER A 251 9.79 -16.74 3.98
CA SER A 251 9.32 -18.00 4.54
C SER A 251 9.29 -19.11 3.50
N ASN A 252 8.72 -18.84 2.32
CA ASN A 252 8.64 -19.81 1.22
C ASN A 252 10.04 -20.22 0.73
N LEU A 253 10.92 -19.23 0.48
CA LEU A 253 12.30 -19.50 0.06
C LEU A 253 13.11 -20.25 1.12
N SER A 254 12.91 -19.94 2.40
CA SER A 254 13.54 -20.67 3.51
C SER A 254 13.08 -22.12 3.58
N ALA A 255 11.79 -22.35 3.38
CA ALA A 255 11.22 -23.72 3.34
C ALA A 255 11.77 -24.50 2.14
N ASP A 256 11.90 -23.85 0.97
CA ASP A 256 12.46 -24.45 -0.24
C ASP A 256 13.95 -24.78 -0.07
N ASP A 257 14.74 -23.87 0.46
CA ASP A 257 16.17 -24.11 0.73
C ASP A 257 16.37 -25.25 1.75
N SER A 258 15.54 -25.28 2.78
CA SER A 258 15.56 -26.36 3.79
C SER A 258 15.15 -27.71 3.21
N ARG A 259 14.16 -27.73 2.29
CA ARG A 259 13.77 -28.94 1.55
C ARG A 259 14.92 -29.43 0.67
N ARG A 260 15.54 -28.52 -0.08
CA ARG A 260 16.65 -28.83 -0.96
C ARG A 260 17.87 -29.37 -0.19
N LYS A 261 18.23 -28.75 0.95
CA LYS A 261 19.33 -29.22 1.78
C LYS A 261 19.08 -30.62 2.35
N ARG A 262 17.86 -30.91 2.83
CA ARG A 262 17.49 -32.23 3.29
C ARG A 262 17.58 -33.23 2.17
N TRP A 263 17.02 -32.93 1.01
CA TRP A 263 17.08 -33.79 -0.17
C TRP A 263 18.51 -34.16 -0.58
N ILE A 264 19.43 -33.19 -0.62
CA ILE A 264 20.87 -33.45 -0.91
C ILE A 264 21.50 -34.37 0.16
N ALA A 265 21.15 -34.15 1.43
CA ALA A 265 21.65 -35.00 2.52
C ALA A 265 21.14 -36.44 2.38
N ASP A 266 19.84 -36.62 2.08
CA ASP A 266 19.21 -37.94 1.90
C ASP A 266 19.80 -38.67 0.70
N ILE A 267 20.01 -38.01 -0.45
CA ILE A 267 20.71 -38.57 -1.62
C ILE A 267 22.11 -39.08 -1.22
N SER A 268 22.85 -38.27 -0.47
CA SER A 268 24.21 -38.60 -0.06
C SER A 268 24.23 -39.87 0.82
N HIS A 269 23.21 -40.02 1.66
CA HIS A 269 23.04 -41.23 2.48
C HIS A 269 22.66 -42.47 1.65
N GLU A 270 21.72 -42.35 0.72
CA GLU A 270 21.25 -43.45 -0.12
C GLU A 270 22.30 -43.94 -1.13
N LEU A 271 23.21 -43.04 -1.59
CA LEU A 271 24.34 -43.41 -2.43
C LEU A 271 25.50 -44.02 -1.63
N ARG A 272 25.69 -43.60 -0.37
CA ARG A 272 26.80 -44.08 0.46
C ARG A 272 26.65 -45.56 0.82
N THR A 273 25.41 -46.00 1.10
CA THR A 273 25.13 -47.39 1.52
C THR A 273 25.57 -48.42 0.47
N PRO A 274 25.06 -48.39 -0.79
CA PRO A 274 25.48 -49.35 -1.81
C PRO A 274 26.96 -49.23 -2.17
N SER A 275 27.51 -47.98 -2.18
CA SER A 275 28.94 -47.79 -2.41
C SER A 275 29.81 -48.44 -1.33
N THR A 276 29.35 -48.40 -0.06
CA THR A 276 30.08 -49.03 1.05
C THR A 276 29.98 -50.56 0.97
N VAL A 277 28.80 -51.10 0.65
CA VAL A 277 28.60 -52.55 0.43
C VAL A 277 29.50 -53.03 -0.71
N LEU A 278 29.44 -52.35 -1.87
CA LEU A 278 30.25 -52.72 -3.04
C LEU A 278 31.74 -52.70 -2.71
N ARG A 279 32.23 -51.66 -2.00
CA ARG A 279 33.61 -51.60 -1.57
C ARG A 279 33.99 -52.74 -0.62
N GLY A 280 33.15 -53.00 0.38
CA GLY A 280 33.37 -54.09 1.33
C GLY A 280 33.39 -55.49 0.67
N GLU A 281 32.54 -55.73 -0.35
CA GLU A 281 32.58 -56.96 -1.14
C GLU A 281 33.86 -57.08 -1.96
N ILE A 282 34.32 -55.98 -2.58
CA ILE A 282 35.58 -55.93 -3.33
C ILE A 282 36.75 -56.17 -2.37
N ASP A 283 36.81 -55.47 -1.23
CA ASP A 283 37.87 -55.64 -0.23
C ASP A 283 37.90 -57.09 0.28
N ALA A 284 36.77 -57.73 0.54
CA ALA A 284 36.71 -59.13 0.96
C ALA A 284 37.19 -60.10 -0.11
N LEU A 285 37.08 -59.80 -1.40
CA LEU A 285 37.65 -60.56 -2.50
C LEU A 285 39.16 -60.36 -2.63
N ILE A 286 39.66 -59.11 -2.46
CA ILE A 286 41.07 -58.78 -2.50
C ILE A 286 41.81 -59.44 -1.34
N ASP A 287 41.22 -59.41 -0.14
CA ASP A 287 41.82 -59.99 1.09
C ASP A 287 41.63 -61.52 1.17
N HIS A 288 41.08 -62.15 0.12
CA HIS A 288 40.81 -63.60 0.07
C HIS A 288 39.89 -64.11 1.20
N VAL A 289 39.10 -63.24 1.84
CA VAL A 289 38.08 -63.61 2.85
C VAL A 289 36.90 -64.27 2.17
N ARG A 290 36.60 -63.88 0.91
CA ARG A 290 35.57 -64.46 0.06
C ARG A 290 36.24 -65.00 -1.22
N PRO A 291 35.89 -66.22 -1.69
CA PRO A 291 36.44 -66.75 -2.92
C PRO A 291 35.90 -65.99 -4.13
N LEU A 292 36.75 -65.79 -5.13
CA LEU A 292 36.35 -65.23 -6.41
C LEU A 292 35.64 -66.32 -7.23
N ASP A 293 34.37 -66.43 -7.08
CA ASP A 293 33.52 -67.38 -7.78
C ASP A 293 32.42 -66.65 -8.62
N PRO A 294 31.70 -67.37 -9.49
CA PRO A 294 30.63 -66.77 -10.29
C PRO A 294 29.53 -66.08 -9.43
N ASN A 295 29.26 -66.57 -8.21
CA ASN A 295 28.24 -65.99 -7.31
C ASN A 295 28.74 -64.63 -6.77
N ALA A 296 29.99 -64.52 -6.40
CA ALA A 296 30.59 -63.25 -5.97
C ALA A 296 30.54 -62.19 -7.09
N MET A 297 30.83 -62.62 -8.33
CA MET A 297 30.74 -61.70 -9.50
C MET A 297 29.30 -61.29 -9.80
N LEU A 298 28.34 -62.20 -9.62
CA LEU A 298 26.90 -61.90 -9.74
C LEU A 298 26.44 -60.90 -8.67
N SER A 299 26.84 -61.08 -7.40
CA SER A 299 26.56 -60.17 -6.31
C SER A 299 27.05 -58.75 -6.59
N LEU A 300 28.34 -58.62 -6.99
CA LEU A 300 28.91 -57.33 -7.39
C LEU A 300 28.14 -56.66 -8.55
N ARG A 301 27.79 -57.49 -9.57
CA ARG A 301 27.02 -56.97 -10.71
C ARG A 301 25.62 -56.48 -10.28
N GLU A 302 24.94 -57.21 -9.40
CA GLU A 302 23.63 -56.82 -8.88
C GLU A 302 23.73 -55.49 -8.14
N GLU A 303 24.78 -55.26 -7.32
CA GLU A 303 24.95 -54.02 -6.60
C GLU A 303 25.26 -52.82 -7.52
N VAL A 304 26.09 -53.05 -8.59
CA VAL A 304 26.33 -52.06 -9.62
C VAL A 304 25.06 -51.68 -10.37
N VAL A 305 24.24 -52.69 -10.74
CA VAL A 305 22.94 -52.45 -11.41
C VAL A 305 21.99 -51.69 -10.51
N ARG A 306 21.94 -52.02 -9.21
CA ARG A 306 21.14 -51.32 -8.20
C ARG A 306 21.55 -49.84 -8.10
N LEU A 307 22.88 -49.56 -8.03
CA LEU A 307 23.43 -48.21 -7.97
C LEU A 307 23.09 -47.41 -9.24
N THR A 308 23.19 -48.07 -10.42
CA THR A 308 22.82 -47.42 -11.69
C THR A 308 21.35 -47.02 -11.71
N HIS A 309 20.45 -47.92 -11.29
CA HIS A 309 19.01 -47.63 -11.21
C HIS A 309 18.72 -46.46 -10.23
N LEU A 310 19.42 -46.43 -9.09
CA LEU A 310 19.26 -45.34 -8.13
C LEU A 310 19.68 -43.98 -8.73
N ILE A 311 20.77 -43.94 -9.50
CA ILE A 311 21.24 -42.75 -10.19
C ILE A 311 20.24 -42.30 -11.26
N ASP A 312 19.72 -43.23 -12.05
CA ASP A 312 18.69 -42.95 -13.06
C ASP A 312 17.40 -42.41 -12.44
N ASP A 313 16.96 -43.01 -11.33
CA ASP A 313 15.79 -42.55 -10.57
C ASP A 313 15.98 -41.13 -10.02
N LEU A 314 17.16 -40.84 -9.44
CA LEU A 314 17.50 -39.49 -8.97
C LEU A 314 17.53 -38.46 -10.11
N HIS A 315 18.07 -38.90 -11.28
CA HIS A 315 18.09 -38.03 -12.45
C HIS A 315 16.68 -37.68 -12.94
N LEU A 316 15.76 -38.66 -12.93
CA LEU A 316 14.35 -38.44 -13.28
C LEU A 316 13.66 -37.46 -12.33
N VAL A 317 13.87 -37.61 -11.01
CA VAL A 317 13.32 -36.70 -10.02
C VAL A 317 13.86 -35.28 -10.24
N ALA A 318 15.17 -35.14 -10.49
CA ALA A 318 15.77 -33.82 -10.75
C ALA A 318 15.23 -33.15 -12.02
N LEU A 319 15.00 -33.92 -13.11
CA LEU A 319 14.40 -33.39 -14.34
C LEU A 319 12.96 -32.94 -14.15
N SER A 320 12.19 -33.61 -13.28
CA SER A 320 10.81 -33.24 -13.00
C SER A 320 10.69 -31.90 -12.28
N GLU A 321 11.63 -31.57 -11.38
CA GLU A 321 11.68 -30.24 -10.72
C GLU A 321 11.93 -29.10 -11.71
N LEU A 322 12.62 -29.38 -12.82
CA LEU A 322 12.88 -28.42 -13.89
C LEU A 322 11.74 -28.31 -14.91
N SER A 323 10.61 -28.98 -14.69
CA SER A 323 9.48 -29.08 -15.63
C SER A 323 9.87 -29.59 -17.03
N THR A 324 10.97 -30.33 -17.13
CA THR A 324 11.55 -30.83 -18.39
C THR A 324 11.53 -32.35 -18.49
N PHE A 325 10.58 -32.99 -17.77
CA PHE A 325 10.49 -34.46 -17.79
C PHE A 325 10.19 -34.95 -19.21
N PRO A 326 11.08 -35.75 -19.83
CA PRO A 326 10.88 -36.23 -21.20
C PRO A 326 9.82 -37.31 -21.22
N CYS A 327 8.70 -37.06 -21.88
CA CYS A 327 7.60 -37.96 -22.09
C CYS A 327 7.28 -38.04 -23.60
N ALA A 328 7.56 -39.16 -24.22
CA ALA A 328 7.33 -39.41 -25.64
C ALA A 328 6.00 -40.13 -25.86
N LEU A 329 4.90 -39.37 -25.91
CA LEU A 329 3.57 -39.90 -26.13
C LEU A 329 3.45 -40.51 -27.53
N ALA A 330 3.12 -41.82 -27.61
CA ALA A 330 2.89 -42.55 -28.82
C ALA A 330 1.60 -43.42 -28.67
N ASP A 331 1.09 -43.90 -29.78
CA ASP A 331 -0.05 -44.81 -29.77
C ASP A 331 0.38 -46.13 -29.13
N ALA A 332 -0.40 -46.57 -28.16
CA ALA A 332 -0.16 -47.77 -27.37
C ALA A 332 -1.51 -48.49 -27.05
N ASP A 333 -1.44 -49.71 -26.57
CA ASP A 333 -2.59 -50.46 -26.07
C ASP A 333 -2.44 -50.64 -24.56
N ALA A 334 -3.29 -50.02 -23.77
CA ALA A 334 -3.25 -50.06 -22.31
C ALA A 334 -3.47 -51.51 -21.77
N VAL A 335 -4.37 -52.26 -22.39
CA VAL A 335 -4.65 -53.66 -22.00
C VAL A 335 -3.43 -54.56 -22.25
N ALA A 336 -2.79 -54.40 -23.41
CA ALA A 336 -1.59 -55.16 -23.73
C ALA A 336 -0.42 -54.83 -22.78
N LEU A 337 -0.20 -53.58 -22.48
CA LEU A 337 0.86 -53.15 -21.54
C LEU A 337 0.66 -53.75 -20.14
N VAL A 338 -0.55 -53.60 -19.57
CA VAL A 338 -0.85 -54.12 -18.24
C VAL A 338 -0.75 -55.65 -18.21
N ARG A 339 -1.28 -56.32 -19.22
CA ARG A 339 -1.24 -57.81 -19.34
C ARG A 339 0.19 -58.32 -19.44
N ASN A 340 1.03 -57.75 -20.27
CA ASN A 340 2.43 -58.12 -20.44
C ASN A 340 3.22 -57.98 -19.14
N MET A 341 3.01 -56.85 -18.44
CA MET A 341 3.66 -56.61 -17.15
C MET A 341 3.19 -57.64 -16.10
N ALA A 342 1.90 -57.84 -15.94
CA ALA A 342 1.36 -58.82 -14.98
C ALA A 342 1.91 -60.24 -15.22
N ASN A 343 1.94 -60.70 -16.49
CA ASN A 343 2.50 -61.99 -16.88
C ASN A 343 3.96 -62.13 -16.48
N GLY A 344 4.76 -61.09 -16.64
CA GLY A 344 6.17 -61.06 -16.23
C GLY A 344 6.39 -61.25 -14.73
N TYR A 345 5.44 -60.80 -13.92
CA TYR A 345 5.49 -60.88 -12.45
C TYR A 345 4.82 -62.10 -11.85
N THR A 346 4.00 -62.87 -12.60
CA THR A 346 3.20 -64.01 -12.10
C THR A 346 4.07 -65.05 -11.39
N ARG A 347 5.18 -65.50 -12.02
CA ARG A 347 6.09 -66.48 -11.41
C ARG A 347 6.75 -65.93 -10.13
N ARG A 348 7.14 -64.66 -10.12
CA ARG A 348 7.79 -64.05 -8.95
C ARG A 348 6.81 -63.93 -7.79
N ALA A 349 5.56 -63.55 -8.05
CA ALA A 349 4.48 -63.53 -7.06
C ALA A 349 4.22 -64.92 -6.48
N GLN A 350 4.08 -65.93 -7.32
CA GLN A 350 3.88 -67.38 -6.90
C GLN A 350 5.04 -67.83 -6.02
N SER A 351 6.29 -67.55 -6.39
CA SER A 351 7.47 -67.88 -5.58
C SER A 351 7.50 -67.19 -4.23
N ALA A 352 6.88 -66.03 -4.10
CA ALA A 352 6.71 -65.30 -2.86
C ALA A 352 5.45 -65.72 -2.06
N GLY A 353 4.66 -66.73 -2.52
CA GLY A 353 3.42 -67.09 -1.88
C GLY A 353 2.27 -66.10 -2.03
N ILE A 354 2.33 -65.24 -3.07
CA ILE A 354 1.37 -64.21 -3.35
C ILE A 354 0.55 -64.54 -4.59
N VAL A 355 -0.77 -64.41 -4.52
CA VAL A 355 -1.68 -64.55 -5.66
C VAL A 355 -1.79 -63.24 -6.40
N LEU A 356 -1.38 -63.21 -7.69
CA LEU A 356 -1.53 -62.07 -8.57
C LEU A 356 -2.76 -62.24 -9.44
N GLU A 357 -3.75 -61.35 -9.28
CA GLU A 357 -4.99 -61.35 -10.04
C GLU A 357 -5.04 -60.17 -11.00
N LEU A 358 -5.61 -60.42 -12.20
CA LEU A 358 -5.74 -59.40 -13.24
C LEU A 358 -7.22 -59.24 -13.58
N LYS A 359 -7.72 -58.00 -13.39
CA LYS A 359 -9.08 -57.57 -13.75
C LYS A 359 -9.00 -56.59 -14.90
N LEU A 360 -9.18 -57.05 -16.12
CA LEU A 360 -9.16 -56.24 -17.32
C LEU A 360 -10.58 -56.10 -17.90
N PRO A 361 -10.85 -55.02 -18.64
CA PRO A 361 -12.08 -54.87 -19.40
C PRO A 361 -12.28 -56.07 -20.37
N GLN A 362 -13.53 -56.31 -20.75
CA GLN A 362 -13.86 -57.39 -21.72
C GLN A 362 -13.36 -57.09 -23.14
N GLU A 363 -13.08 -55.82 -23.43
CA GLU A 363 -12.49 -55.37 -24.67
C GLU A 363 -11.05 -55.85 -24.79
N ALA A 364 -10.74 -56.44 -25.96
CA ALA A 364 -9.43 -57.06 -26.18
C ALA A 364 -8.29 -56.02 -26.29
N SER A 365 -8.60 -54.80 -26.58
CA SER A 365 -7.66 -53.69 -26.80
C SER A 365 -8.25 -52.36 -26.36
N MET A 366 -7.40 -51.50 -25.80
CA MET A 366 -7.75 -50.13 -25.37
C MET A 366 -6.68 -49.16 -25.89
N PRO A 367 -6.95 -48.50 -27.05
CA PRO A 367 -5.99 -47.60 -27.66
C PRO A 367 -5.82 -46.30 -26.83
N VAL A 368 -4.58 -45.92 -26.58
CA VAL A 368 -4.19 -44.74 -25.77
C VAL A 368 -2.99 -44.04 -26.37
N ARG A 369 -2.80 -42.75 -26.02
CA ARG A 369 -1.56 -42.03 -26.34
C ARG A 369 -0.70 -41.87 -25.07
N TRP A 370 0.15 -42.85 -24.83
CA TRP A 370 1.03 -42.89 -23.67
C TRP A 370 2.49 -43.12 -24.07
N ASP A 371 3.42 -42.75 -23.19
CA ASP A 371 4.79 -43.29 -23.29
C ASP A 371 4.83 -44.68 -22.64
N ALA A 372 4.80 -45.72 -23.48
CA ALA A 372 4.75 -47.12 -23.05
C ALA A 372 5.89 -47.46 -22.08
N ARG A 373 7.12 -46.96 -22.31
CA ARG A 373 8.27 -47.22 -21.42
C ARG A 373 8.06 -46.66 -20.03
N ARG A 374 7.50 -45.44 -19.95
CA ARG A 374 7.22 -44.80 -18.68
C ARG A 374 6.06 -45.45 -17.93
N ILE A 375 5.03 -45.87 -18.63
CA ILE A 375 3.93 -46.66 -18.00
C ILE A 375 4.42 -48.02 -17.53
N GLU A 376 5.28 -48.70 -18.28
CA GLU A 376 5.93 -49.96 -17.82
C GLU A 376 6.79 -49.69 -16.57
N GLN A 377 7.51 -48.57 -16.49
CA GLN A 377 8.28 -48.16 -15.31
C GLN A 377 7.35 -47.92 -14.10
N LEU A 378 6.23 -47.25 -14.30
CA LEU A 378 5.21 -46.99 -13.27
C LEU A 378 4.65 -48.36 -12.75
N LEU A 379 4.20 -49.20 -13.65
CA LEU A 379 3.68 -50.53 -13.30
C LEU A 379 4.72 -51.38 -12.55
N ARG A 380 5.96 -51.41 -13.04
CA ARG A 380 7.08 -52.07 -12.39
C ARG A 380 7.26 -51.59 -10.95
N ASN A 381 7.31 -50.28 -10.74
CA ASN A 381 7.50 -49.70 -9.42
C ASN A 381 6.35 -50.06 -8.46
N LEU A 382 5.10 -50.02 -8.95
CA LEU A 382 3.95 -50.39 -8.15
C LEU A 382 3.97 -51.90 -7.79
N LEU A 383 4.25 -52.78 -8.77
CA LEU A 383 4.30 -54.22 -8.55
C LEU A 383 5.46 -54.65 -7.66
N GLU A 384 6.63 -54.05 -7.81
CA GLU A 384 7.77 -54.31 -6.94
C GLU A 384 7.51 -53.83 -5.51
N ASN A 385 6.82 -52.70 -5.36
CA ASN A 385 6.37 -52.22 -4.07
C ASN A 385 5.39 -53.18 -3.42
N SER A 386 4.34 -53.60 -4.12
CA SER A 386 3.35 -54.53 -3.60
C SER A 386 3.98 -55.90 -3.26
N LEU A 387 4.83 -56.48 -4.12
CA LEU A 387 5.54 -57.73 -3.83
C LEU A 387 6.48 -57.64 -2.64
N ARG A 388 7.08 -56.47 -2.39
CA ARG A 388 8.01 -56.28 -1.28
C ARG A 388 7.29 -56.16 0.07
N TYR A 389 6.11 -55.56 0.09
CA TYR A 389 5.42 -55.23 1.33
C TYR A 389 4.22 -56.15 1.63
N THR A 390 3.74 -56.92 0.67
CA THR A 390 2.68 -57.92 0.91
C THR A 390 3.24 -59.13 1.62
N ASP A 391 2.67 -59.48 2.78
CA ASP A 391 3.02 -60.67 3.53
C ASP A 391 2.37 -61.94 2.92
N ALA A 392 3.08 -63.08 2.92
CA ALA A 392 2.54 -64.35 2.47
C ALA A 392 1.76 -65.08 3.60
N PRO A 393 0.61 -65.66 3.31
CA PRO A 393 -0.09 -65.76 2.03
C PRO A 393 -0.78 -64.44 1.70
N GLY A 394 -0.48 -63.86 0.53
CA GLY A 394 -0.95 -62.54 0.12
C GLY A 394 -1.65 -62.52 -1.22
N ARG A 395 -2.25 -61.38 -1.51
CA ARG A 395 -2.97 -61.12 -2.76
C ARG A 395 -2.64 -59.75 -3.32
N ILE A 396 -2.38 -59.66 -4.62
CA ILE A 396 -2.23 -58.42 -5.37
C ILE A 396 -3.25 -58.44 -6.51
N VAL A 397 -4.02 -57.38 -6.66
CA VAL A 397 -5.01 -57.26 -7.73
C VAL A 397 -4.64 -56.04 -8.59
N ILE A 398 -4.47 -56.26 -9.89
CA ILE A 398 -4.31 -55.22 -10.88
C ILE A 398 -5.64 -55.06 -11.61
N ALA A 399 -6.22 -53.88 -11.60
CA ALA A 399 -7.44 -53.58 -12.33
C ALA A 399 -7.21 -52.43 -13.31
N LEU A 400 -7.84 -52.54 -14.49
CA LEU A 400 -7.88 -51.48 -15.48
C LEU A 400 -9.34 -51.19 -15.81
N GLU A 401 -9.76 -49.97 -15.56
CA GLU A 401 -11.11 -49.48 -15.82
C GLU A 401 -11.06 -48.28 -16.73
N ALA A 402 -11.99 -48.17 -17.66
CA ALA A 402 -12.11 -47.04 -18.54
C ALA A 402 -13.42 -46.29 -18.27
N ASP A 403 -13.32 -44.99 -18.15
CA ASP A 403 -14.42 -44.04 -18.25
C ASP A 403 -14.22 -43.25 -19.55
N ASP A 404 -15.24 -42.58 -20.08
CA ASP A 404 -15.25 -41.88 -21.39
C ASP A 404 -14.04 -40.97 -21.63
N ARG A 405 -13.37 -40.47 -20.58
CA ARG A 405 -12.26 -39.56 -20.69
C ARG A 405 -10.97 -40.00 -19.97
N GLN A 406 -11.06 -40.97 -19.09
CA GLN A 406 -9.95 -41.36 -18.22
C GLN A 406 -9.85 -42.90 -18.13
N ILE A 407 -8.63 -43.36 -17.99
CA ILE A 407 -8.33 -44.74 -17.67
C ILE A 407 -7.81 -44.76 -16.23
N VAL A 408 -8.40 -45.62 -15.42
CA VAL A 408 -8.01 -45.84 -14.02
C VAL A 408 -7.27 -47.14 -13.94
N LEU A 409 -5.97 -47.06 -13.65
CA LEU A 409 -5.15 -48.23 -13.34
C LEU A 409 -5.05 -48.34 -11.82
N THR A 410 -5.55 -49.44 -11.27
CA THR A 410 -5.53 -49.73 -9.83
C THR A 410 -4.61 -50.91 -9.55
N VAL A 411 -3.76 -50.77 -8.53
CA VAL A 411 -2.98 -51.84 -7.94
C VAL A 411 -3.33 -51.93 -6.47
N ASP A 412 -3.97 -53.02 -6.05
CA ASP A 412 -4.38 -53.28 -4.67
C ASP A 412 -3.55 -54.40 -4.09
N ASP A 413 -3.10 -54.30 -2.87
CA ASP A 413 -2.43 -55.38 -2.15
C ASP A 413 -3.06 -55.66 -0.78
N SER A 414 -2.73 -56.85 -0.23
CA SER A 414 -3.44 -57.39 0.91
C SER A 414 -2.78 -57.16 2.26
N ALA A 415 -1.62 -56.59 2.38
CA ALA A 415 -1.05 -56.31 3.71
C ALA A 415 0.43 -55.96 3.70
N PRO A 416 0.88 -55.31 4.74
CA PRO A 416 0.14 -54.45 5.65
C PRO A 416 -0.18 -53.11 5.03
N GLY A 417 -1.25 -52.47 5.51
CA GLY A 417 -1.69 -51.19 5.01
C GLY A 417 -0.87 -50.04 5.57
N VAL A 418 -1.24 -48.86 5.11
CA VAL A 418 -0.78 -47.56 5.61
C VAL A 418 -1.96 -46.78 6.18
N THR A 419 -1.70 -45.88 7.11
CA THR A 419 -2.73 -44.96 7.60
C THR A 419 -3.01 -43.90 6.54
N GLU A 420 -4.17 -43.23 6.63
CA GLU A 420 -4.56 -42.16 5.71
C GLU A 420 -3.55 -41.00 5.72
N ALA A 421 -3.01 -40.66 6.90
CA ALA A 421 -1.97 -39.65 7.06
C ALA A 421 -0.63 -40.03 6.39
N GLU A 422 -0.28 -41.35 6.43
CA GLU A 422 0.93 -41.83 5.74
C GLU A 422 0.72 -41.87 4.23
N ALA A 423 -0.49 -42.18 3.75
CA ALA A 423 -0.81 -42.22 2.31
C ALA A 423 -0.59 -40.89 1.58
N GLU A 424 -0.75 -39.76 2.26
CA GLU A 424 -0.46 -38.42 1.71
C GLU A 424 1.04 -38.18 1.46
N HIS A 425 1.91 -38.84 2.22
CA HIS A 425 3.35 -38.54 2.22
C HIS A 425 4.19 -39.61 1.48
N ILE A 426 3.62 -40.77 1.10
CA ILE A 426 4.41 -41.84 0.48
C ILE A 426 4.95 -41.51 -0.91
N PHE A 427 4.43 -40.49 -1.57
CA PHE A 427 4.91 -39.99 -2.86
C PHE A 427 6.07 -38.99 -2.74
N LEU A 428 6.41 -38.56 -1.53
CA LEU A 428 7.57 -37.69 -1.33
C LEU A 428 8.87 -38.43 -1.64
N PRO A 429 9.79 -37.86 -2.41
CA PRO A 429 11.05 -38.51 -2.72
C PRO A 429 11.85 -38.90 -1.46
N LEU A 430 12.42 -40.11 -1.45
CA LEU A 430 13.19 -40.69 -0.34
C LEU A 430 12.39 -40.88 0.96
N HIS A 431 11.07 -40.66 0.92
CA HIS A 431 10.21 -40.88 2.09
C HIS A 431 9.91 -42.36 2.27
N ARG A 432 10.01 -42.83 3.52
CA ARG A 432 9.63 -44.19 3.92
C ARG A 432 8.93 -44.12 5.26
N THR A 433 7.82 -44.85 5.40
CA THR A 433 7.12 -45.00 6.68
C THR A 433 8.01 -45.71 7.71
N GLU A 434 7.77 -45.51 9.01
CA GLU A 434 8.55 -46.17 10.06
C GLU A 434 8.41 -47.70 9.96
N SER A 435 7.23 -48.18 9.65
CA SER A 435 6.95 -49.62 9.41
C SER A 435 7.75 -50.15 8.23
N ALA A 436 7.88 -49.43 7.14
CA ALA A 436 8.68 -49.77 5.98
C ALA A 436 10.18 -49.78 6.25
N ARG A 437 10.67 -48.87 7.11
CA ARG A 437 12.10 -48.84 7.56
C ARG A 437 12.44 -50.07 8.42
N ALA A 438 11.53 -50.46 9.32
CA ALA A 438 11.77 -51.57 10.23
C ALA A 438 11.80 -52.93 9.54
N ARG A 439 11.04 -53.10 8.45
CA ARG A 439 10.90 -54.40 7.75
C ARG A 439 11.94 -54.66 6.66
N ASN A 440 12.36 -53.64 5.96
CA ASN A 440 13.23 -53.84 4.79
C ASN A 440 14.15 -52.64 4.55
N ALA A 441 15.42 -52.83 4.75
CA ALA A 441 16.43 -51.76 4.51
C ALA A 441 16.63 -51.44 3.01
N GLU A 442 16.09 -52.23 2.08
CA GLU A 442 16.50 -52.22 0.67
C GLU A 442 15.73 -51.25 -0.26
N GLY A 443 14.80 -50.44 0.17
CA GLY A 443 14.05 -49.54 -0.74
C GLY A 443 14.59 -48.14 -0.75
N SER A 444 14.84 -47.54 -1.91
CA SER A 444 15.33 -46.16 -2.06
C SER A 444 14.30 -45.08 -1.71
N GLY A 445 13.01 -45.44 -1.63
CA GLY A 445 11.93 -44.43 -1.42
C GLY A 445 11.68 -43.52 -2.63
N LEU A 446 12.25 -43.80 -3.80
CA LEU A 446 12.07 -43.04 -5.03
C LEU A 446 10.97 -43.59 -5.95
N GLY A 447 10.68 -44.88 -5.89
CA GLY A 447 9.79 -45.53 -6.84
C GLY A 447 8.38 -44.95 -6.91
N LEU A 448 7.75 -44.62 -5.76
CA LEU A 448 6.42 -44.03 -5.73
C LEU A 448 6.45 -42.53 -6.16
N ALA A 449 7.51 -41.80 -5.84
CA ALA A 449 7.70 -40.45 -6.34
C ALA A 449 7.80 -40.43 -7.87
N ILE A 450 8.52 -41.40 -8.45
CA ILE A 450 8.62 -41.56 -9.91
C ILE A 450 7.25 -41.94 -10.51
N CYS A 451 6.44 -42.77 -9.85
CA CYS A 451 5.07 -43.06 -10.29
C CYS A 451 4.24 -41.77 -10.37
N GLN A 452 4.35 -40.88 -9.38
CA GLN A 452 3.66 -39.62 -9.39
C GLN A 452 4.14 -38.69 -10.54
N ILE A 453 5.44 -38.61 -10.77
CA ILE A 453 6.03 -37.85 -11.88
C ILE A 453 5.54 -38.38 -13.23
N ILE A 454 5.55 -39.67 -13.40
CA ILE A 454 5.08 -40.31 -14.64
C ILE A 454 3.59 -40.02 -14.86
N ALA A 455 2.74 -40.20 -13.85
CA ALA A 455 1.31 -39.90 -13.96
C ALA A 455 1.07 -38.42 -14.34
N GLN A 456 1.74 -37.51 -13.69
CA GLN A 456 1.65 -36.06 -13.97
C GLN A 456 2.14 -35.69 -15.36
N SER A 457 3.23 -36.30 -15.84
CA SER A 457 3.78 -36.06 -17.18
C SER A 457 2.84 -36.54 -18.30
N HIS A 458 1.95 -37.50 -18.01
CA HIS A 458 0.88 -37.91 -18.89
C HIS A 458 -0.39 -37.07 -18.74
N GLY A 459 -0.38 -36.00 -17.90
CA GLY A 459 -1.55 -35.18 -17.60
C GLY A 459 -2.57 -35.81 -16.66
N GLY A 460 -2.14 -36.88 -15.95
CA GLY A 460 -2.91 -37.64 -14.99
C GLY A 460 -2.53 -37.38 -13.54
N SER A 461 -2.95 -38.27 -12.65
CA SER A 461 -2.62 -38.23 -11.22
C SER A 461 -2.55 -39.65 -10.63
N ILE A 462 -1.85 -39.80 -9.51
CA ILE A 462 -1.83 -41.01 -8.71
C ILE A 462 -2.23 -40.71 -7.28
N ARG A 463 -2.98 -41.61 -6.66
CA ARG A 463 -3.40 -41.51 -5.27
C ARG A 463 -3.23 -42.86 -4.56
N ALA A 464 -3.01 -42.80 -3.26
CA ALA A 464 -2.97 -43.95 -2.38
C ALA A 464 -4.11 -43.86 -1.37
N SER A 465 -4.69 -45.00 -1.04
CA SER A 465 -5.70 -45.15 0.01
C SER A 465 -5.60 -46.55 0.64
N PRO A 466 -6.17 -46.74 1.83
CA PRO A 466 -6.31 -48.11 2.37
C PRO A 466 -7.05 -49.04 1.40
N SER A 467 -6.53 -50.23 1.20
CA SER A 467 -7.14 -51.28 0.37
C SER A 467 -8.19 -52.09 1.16
N GLU A 468 -9.26 -52.47 0.49
CA GLU A 468 -10.23 -53.43 1.03
C GLU A 468 -9.62 -54.82 1.32
N LEU A 469 -8.46 -55.09 0.71
CA LEU A 469 -7.70 -56.31 0.95
C LEU A 469 -6.85 -56.24 2.23
N GLY A 470 -6.85 -55.10 2.92
CA GLY A 470 -6.10 -54.86 4.15
C GLY A 470 -4.73 -54.19 3.97
N GLY A 471 -4.30 -53.93 2.73
CA GLY A 471 -3.05 -53.31 2.36
C GLY A 471 -3.24 -51.90 1.84
N ILE A 472 -2.59 -51.56 0.72
CA ILE A 472 -2.65 -50.27 0.07
C ILE A 472 -3.29 -50.36 -1.32
N ARG A 473 -4.13 -49.37 -1.65
CA ARG A 473 -4.69 -49.17 -2.99
C ARG A 473 -3.99 -48.01 -3.65
N MET A 474 -3.32 -48.28 -4.77
CA MET A 474 -2.72 -47.28 -5.64
C MET A 474 -3.60 -47.10 -6.86
N GLN A 475 -4.19 -45.90 -7.03
CA GLN A 475 -5.03 -45.55 -8.17
C GLN A 475 -4.33 -44.49 -9.03
N THR A 476 -4.04 -44.86 -10.28
CA THR A 476 -3.46 -43.95 -11.27
C THR A 476 -4.53 -43.59 -12.29
N HIS A 477 -4.87 -42.32 -12.37
CA HIS A 477 -5.80 -41.76 -13.34
C HIS A 477 -5.01 -41.19 -14.51
N LEU A 478 -5.21 -41.70 -15.71
CA LEU A 478 -4.51 -41.27 -16.93
C LEU A 478 -5.53 -40.86 -18.00
N PRO A 479 -5.29 -39.81 -18.80
CA PRO A 479 -6.16 -39.48 -19.90
C PRO A 479 -6.09 -40.58 -20.99
N ALA A 480 -7.22 -40.93 -21.58
CA ALA A 480 -7.29 -41.88 -22.67
C ALA A 480 -6.61 -41.36 -23.94
N HIS A 481 -6.75 -40.03 -24.19
CA HIS A 481 -6.11 -39.32 -25.30
C HIS A 481 -5.18 -38.27 -24.72
N GLY A 482 -3.92 -38.24 -25.13
CA GLY A 482 -2.97 -37.26 -24.69
C GLY A 482 -3.47 -35.82 -24.93
N LYS A 483 -3.15 -34.89 -24.03
CA LYS A 483 -3.42 -33.46 -24.29
C LYS A 483 -2.81 -33.10 -25.64
N GLU A 484 -3.65 -32.65 -26.60
CA GLU A 484 -3.16 -31.88 -27.73
C GLU A 484 -2.47 -30.65 -27.15
N SER A 485 -1.16 -30.54 -27.41
CA SER A 485 -0.40 -29.33 -27.08
C SER A 485 -0.96 -28.19 -27.94
N SER A 486 -1.73 -27.30 -27.31
CA SER A 486 -2.10 -25.99 -27.86
C SER A 486 -0.91 -25.06 -27.82
#